data_7e0a2ac89b1e83b641e772eedcb1a92f
#
_entry.id   7e0a2ac89b1e83b641e772eedcb1a92f
#
_cell.length_a   1.000
_cell.length_b   1.000
_cell.length_c   1.000
_cell.angle_alpha   90.00
_cell.angle_beta   90.00
_cell.angle_gamma   90.00
#
_symmetry.space_group_name_H-M   'P 1'
#
loop_
_entity.id
_entity.type
_entity.pdbx_description
1 polymer ?
#
loop_
_entity_poly.entity_id
_entity_poly.type
_entity_poly.pdbx_seq_one_letter_code
_entity_poly.pdbx_strand_id
1 'polypeptide(L)'
;NADERKKINLNKEVFLSEDFKELWDRVKYKTTYQVNFNSEKLINECIKNLDEGIYIPAEKLIYDKKKIAITKGGIEETGAYEIEENLEITTKYKLPDIITYLQNETNLTRKSIVNILTNSKTLDSFKKNPQSYLEQAANIIKGSMKAFIVDGIKYEKIGDVEYYSQELFKNSEIFGYLKDEMSKQGNMVETGKTPYSSIIIDSEVEREFAEGLEKNGNVKVYTKLPDWFKIPTPLGYYNPDWAILVKDENKEEEKLYFVIETKGSTDKDKRRDVENLKIDCGKKHFEALQVDYADCV
;
A
#
# COMPACT_ATOMS: atom_id res chain seq x y z
N ASN A 1 9.82 13.47 28.66
CA ASN A 1 9.78 12.88 30.01
C ASN A 1 10.45 11.50 29.97
N ALA A 2 11.69 11.40 30.49
CA ALA A 2 12.47 10.16 30.51
C ALA A 2 11.87 9.07 31.42
N ASP A 3 11.01 9.49 32.38
CA ASP A 3 10.45 8.61 33.41
C ASP A 3 9.28 7.71 32.93
N GLU A 4 8.79 7.89 31.70
CA GLU A 4 7.68 7.12 31.14
C GLU A 4 8.13 6.07 30.14
N ARG A 5 9.43 6.01 29.82
CA ARG A 5 10.00 5.05 28.86
C ARG A 5 10.37 3.75 29.56
N LYS A 6 9.76 2.64 29.16
CA LYS A 6 10.00 1.31 29.71
C LYS A 6 10.73 0.45 28.68
N LYS A 7 11.83 -0.20 29.10
CA LYS A 7 12.51 -1.22 28.29
C LYS A 7 11.68 -2.50 28.27
N ILE A 8 11.47 -3.04 27.08
CA ILE A 8 10.80 -4.32 26.87
C ILE A 8 11.84 -5.43 26.96
N ASN A 9 11.59 -6.41 27.80
CA ASN A 9 12.49 -7.51 28.02
C ASN A 9 12.12 -8.75 27.19
N LEU A 10 13.12 -9.55 26.83
CA LEU A 10 12.89 -10.84 26.21
C LEU A 10 12.19 -11.78 27.20
N ASN A 11 11.07 -12.36 26.78
CA ASN A 11 10.39 -13.45 27.48
C ASN A 11 11.09 -14.75 27.10
N LYS A 12 12.05 -15.17 27.94
CA LYS A 12 12.89 -16.34 27.66
C LYS A 12 12.09 -17.64 27.57
N GLU A 13 11.02 -17.77 28.33
CA GLU A 13 10.19 -18.96 28.34
C GLU A 13 9.53 -19.16 26.97
N VAL A 14 8.86 -18.15 26.46
CA VAL A 14 8.23 -18.19 25.13
C VAL A 14 9.30 -18.26 24.02
N PHE A 15 10.33 -17.44 24.10
CA PHE A 15 11.42 -17.42 23.09
C PHE A 15 12.08 -18.79 22.90
N LEU A 16 12.23 -19.59 23.95
CA LEU A 16 12.85 -20.92 23.92
C LEU A 16 11.84 -22.05 23.74
N SER A 17 10.53 -21.76 23.76
CA SER A 17 9.50 -22.77 23.59
C SER A 17 9.54 -23.43 22.20
N GLU A 18 9.11 -24.69 22.14
CA GLU A 18 9.01 -25.41 20.86
C GLU A 18 7.98 -24.73 19.93
N ASP A 19 6.86 -24.24 20.48
CA ASP A 19 5.83 -23.57 19.72
C ASP A 19 6.37 -22.30 19.01
N PHE A 20 7.21 -21.49 19.68
CA PHE A 20 7.81 -20.32 19.05
C PHE A 20 8.85 -20.70 18.01
N LYS A 21 9.66 -21.73 18.29
CA LYS A 21 10.63 -22.23 17.29
C LYS A 21 9.93 -22.74 16.03
N GLU A 22 8.87 -23.52 16.20
CA GLU A 22 8.07 -24.02 15.06
C GLU A 22 7.45 -22.89 14.24
N LEU A 23 6.81 -21.90 14.92
CA LEU A 23 6.28 -20.72 14.24
C LEU A 23 7.37 -20.00 13.43
N TRP A 24 8.52 -19.75 14.08
CA TRP A 24 9.62 -19.06 13.45
C TRP A 24 10.20 -19.84 12.28
N ASP A 25 10.35 -21.16 12.43
CA ASP A 25 10.84 -22.04 11.38
C ASP A 25 9.97 -22.04 10.11
N ARG A 26 8.69 -21.73 10.23
CA ARG A 26 7.78 -21.59 9.09
C ARG A 26 7.95 -20.26 8.36
N VAL A 27 8.08 -19.16 9.08
CA VAL A 27 8.03 -17.81 8.50
C VAL A 27 9.40 -17.22 8.19
N LYS A 28 10.47 -17.71 8.78
CA LYS A 28 11.82 -17.10 8.76
C LYS A 28 12.50 -17.04 7.41
N TYR A 29 12.10 -17.86 6.43
CA TYR A 29 12.85 -18.03 5.20
C TYR A 29 12.75 -16.83 4.28
N LYS A 30 13.88 -16.48 3.68
CA LYS A 30 13.93 -15.48 2.63
C LYS A 30 13.52 -16.08 1.28
N THR A 31 12.93 -15.28 0.45
CA THR A 31 12.56 -15.65 -0.91
C THR A 31 13.18 -14.68 -1.91
N THR A 32 13.36 -15.15 -3.11
CA THR A 32 13.55 -14.33 -4.30
C THR A 32 12.28 -14.36 -5.13
N TYR A 33 12.13 -13.40 -6.04
CA TYR A 33 10.98 -13.38 -6.93
C TYR A 33 11.39 -13.23 -8.39
N GLN A 34 10.55 -13.73 -9.26
CA GLN A 34 10.59 -13.52 -10.70
C GLN A 34 9.28 -12.91 -11.16
N VAL A 35 9.33 -12.06 -12.18
CA VAL A 35 8.14 -11.45 -12.78
C VAL A 35 7.96 -11.99 -14.19
N ASN A 36 6.85 -12.69 -14.44
CA ASN A 36 6.46 -13.09 -15.78
C ASN A 36 5.83 -11.92 -16.52
N PHE A 37 6.58 -11.34 -17.44
CA PHE A 37 6.16 -10.16 -18.18
C PHE A 37 5.55 -10.54 -19.53
N ASN A 38 4.28 -10.20 -19.76
CA ASN A 38 3.59 -10.31 -21.03
C ASN A 38 3.17 -8.91 -21.50
N SER A 39 3.91 -8.35 -22.46
CA SER A 39 3.69 -6.99 -22.96
C SER A 39 2.32 -6.78 -23.58
N GLU A 40 1.75 -7.78 -24.24
CA GLU A 40 0.44 -7.68 -24.90
C GLU A 40 -0.69 -7.58 -23.86
N LYS A 41 -0.62 -8.42 -22.83
CA LYS A 41 -1.58 -8.35 -21.71
C LYS A 41 -1.49 -7.02 -20.96
N LEU A 42 -0.27 -6.52 -20.72
CA LEU A 42 -0.08 -5.22 -20.10
C LEU A 42 -0.72 -4.10 -20.94
N ILE A 43 -0.50 -4.08 -22.26
CA ILE A 43 -1.07 -3.07 -23.15
C ILE A 43 -2.59 -3.12 -23.09
N ASN A 44 -3.20 -4.30 -23.14
CA ASN A 44 -4.65 -4.45 -23.06
C ASN A 44 -5.21 -3.96 -21.71
N GLU A 45 -4.51 -4.23 -20.61
CA GLU A 45 -4.90 -3.72 -19.29
C GLU A 45 -4.79 -2.18 -19.20
N CYS A 46 -3.72 -1.60 -19.75
CA CYS A 46 -3.59 -0.14 -19.85
C CYS A 46 -4.72 0.48 -20.66
N ILE A 47 -5.11 -0.11 -21.80
CA ILE A 47 -6.22 0.38 -22.64
C ILE A 47 -7.52 0.35 -21.84
N LYS A 48 -7.83 -0.77 -21.19
CA LYS A 48 -9.03 -0.91 -20.37
C LYS A 48 -9.09 0.15 -19.26
N ASN A 49 -8.01 0.28 -18.49
CA ASN A 49 -7.95 1.20 -17.37
C ASN A 49 -8.00 2.68 -17.82
N LEU A 50 -7.45 3.02 -19.00
CA LEU A 50 -7.62 4.34 -19.58
C LEU A 50 -9.08 4.62 -19.95
N ASP A 51 -9.73 3.64 -20.59
CA ASP A 51 -11.14 3.79 -21.03
C ASP A 51 -12.11 3.94 -19.85
N GLU A 52 -11.79 3.31 -18.71
CA GLU A 52 -12.62 3.37 -17.50
C GLU A 52 -12.25 4.56 -16.59
N GLY A 53 -10.99 5.01 -16.59
CA GLY A 53 -10.47 5.91 -15.57
C GLY A 53 -10.23 7.35 -16.03
N ILE A 54 -10.14 7.65 -17.35
CA ILE A 54 -9.93 9.02 -17.82
C ILE A 54 -11.22 9.82 -17.79
N TYR A 55 -11.21 10.90 -17.03
CA TYR A 55 -12.26 11.90 -17.04
C TYR A 55 -11.67 13.30 -17.26
N ILE A 56 -11.91 13.87 -18.43
CA ILE A 56 -11.45 15.22 -18.81
C ILE A 56 -12.68 16.12 -19.01
N PRO A 57 -12.99 16.99 -18.03
CA PRO A 57 -14.04 17.99 -18.22
C PRO A 57 -13.61 19.00 -19.29
N ALA A 58 -14.56 19.57 -19.98
CA ALA A 58 -14.29 20.70 -20.86
C ALA A 58 -13.82 21.91 -20.03
N GLU A 59 -12.79 22.59 -20.48
CA GLU A 59 -12.39 23.84 -19.84
C GLU A 59 -13.46 24.91 -20.06
N LYS A 60 -13.74 25.65 -18.96
CA LYS A 60 -14.68 26.76 -18.97
C LYS A 60 -13.93 28.06 -18.68
N LEU A 61 -14.21 29.07 -19.47
CA LEU A 61 -13.77 30.42 -19.16
C LEU A 61 -14.83 31.11 -18.32
N ILE A 62 -14.47 31.49 -17.11
CA ILE A 62 -15.32 32.27 -16.23
C ILE A 62 -14.71 33.67 -16.15
N TYR A 63 -15.44 34.68 -16.55
CA TYR A 63 -14.96 36.05 -16.43
C TYR A 63 -16.11 37.01 -16.04
N ASP A 64 -15.73 37.99 -15.24
CA ASP A 64 -16.65 39.05 -14.80
C ASP A 64 -16.67 40.16 -15.83
N LYS A 65 -17.83 40.47 -16.36
CA LYS A 65 -18.07 41.62 -17.22
C LYS A 65 -18.67 42.75 -16.39
N LYS A 66 -17.90 43.82 -16.18
CA LYS A 66 -18.35 45.00 -15.46
C LYS A 66 -18.82 46.09 -16.40
N LYS A 67 -19.97 46.67 -16.12
CA LYS A 67 -20.40 47.90 -16.73
C LYS A 67 -19.97 49.10 -15.88
N ILE A 68 -19.28 50.04 -16.52
CA ILE A 68 -18.88 51.31 -15.88
C ILE A 68 -19.63 52.44 -16.54
N ALA A 69 -20.14 53.38 -15.76
CA ALA A 69 -20.66 54.66 -16.23
C ALA A 69 -19.67 55.75 -15.86
N ILE A 70 -19.38 56.62 -16.80
CA ILE A 70 -18.58 57.85 -16.57
C ILE A 70 -19.56 58.97 -16.31
N THR A 71 -19.58 59.44 -15.08
CA THR A 71 -20.42 60.56 -14.63
C THR A 71 -19.57 61.80 -14.35
N LYS A 72 -20.21 62.94 -14.09
CA LYS A 72 -19.48 64.16 -13.67
C LYS A 72 -18.78 63.98 -12.31
N GLY A 73 -19.15 62.99 -11.56
CA GLY A 73 -18.56 62.66 -10.25
C GLY A 73 -17.41 61.65 -10.32
N GLY A 74 -17.11 61.05 -11.49
CA GLY A 74 -16.08 60.05 -11.68
C GLY A 74 -16.59 58.78 -12.41
N ILE A 75 -15.93 57.67 -12.13
CA ILE A 75 -16.27 56.33 -12.71
C ILE A 75 -17.05 55.55 -11.66
N GLU A 76 -18.26 55.14 -12.02
CA GLU A 76 -19.13 54.30 -11.19
C GLU A 76 -19.38 52.96 -11.82
N GLU A 77 -19.30 51.89 -11.03
CA GLU A 77 -19.67 50.54 -11.45
C GLU A 77 -21.17 50.40 -11.43
N THR A 78 -21.80 50.18 -12.60
CA THR A 78 -23.30 50.12 -12.73
C THR A 78 -23.83 48.71 -12.84
N GLY A 79 -23.00 47.69 -12.87
CA GLY A 79 -23.40 46.29 -12.86
C GLY A 79 -22.23 45.35 -13.16
N ALA A 80 -22.28 44.19 -12.59
CA ALA A 80 -21.37 43.09 -12.90
C ALA A 80 -22.19 41.85 -13.21
N TYR A 81 -21.75 41.05 -14.17
CA TYR A 81 -22.28 39.71 -14.41
C TYR A 81 -21.14 38.76 -14.74
N GLU A 82 -21.24 37.60 -14.14
CA GLU A 82 -20.38 36.46 -14.45
C GLU A 82 -20.84 35.85 -15.77
N ILE A 83 -19.88 35.60 -16.66
CA ILE A 83 -20.11 34.92 -17.94
C ILE A 83 -19.28 33.64 -17.93
N GLU A 84 -19.97 32.54 -18.13
CA GLU A 84 -19.36 31.22 -18.28
C GLU A 84 -19.41 30.82 -19.76
N GLU A 85 -18.28 30.61 -20.37
CA GLU A 85 -18.16 30.15 -21.74
C GLU A 85 -17.32 28.87 -21.81
N ASN A 86 -17.76 27.87 -22.59
CA ASN A 86 -16.95 26.71 -22.89
C ASN A 86 -15.80 27.10 -23.79
N LEU A 87 -14.57 26.87 -23.31
CA LEU A 87 -13.37 27.01 -24.09
C LEU A 87 -13.20 25.80 -25.02
N GLU A 88 -13.50 26.01 -26.32
CA GLU A 88 -12.95 25.12 -27.33
C GLU A 88 -11.53 25.56 -27.60
N ILE A 89 -10.54 24.69 -27.26
CA ILE A 89 -9.14 24.89 -27.61
C ILE A 89 -9.07 24.83 -29.13
N THR A 90 -9.32 25.96 -29.77
CA THR A 90 -9.15 26.10 -31.21
C THR A 90 -7.66 26.00 -31.56
N THR A 91 -7.37 25.39 -32.69
CA THR A 91 -6.11 24.94 -33.30
C THR A 91 -4.90 25.91 -33.31
N LYS A 92 -4.93 27.02 -32.58
CA LYS A 92 -3.83 28.01 -32.49
C LYS A 92 -2.71 27.60 -31.54
N TYR A 93 -2.92 26.66 -30.62
CA TYR A 93 -1.90 26.20 -29.70
C TYR A 93 -1.29 24.86 -30.19
N LYS A 94 0.03 24.82 -30.23
CA LYS A 94 0.76 23.58 -30.53
C LYS A 94 0.49 22.59 -29.40
N LEU A 95 -0.20 21.47 -29.69
CA LEU A 95 -0.41 20.41 -28.74
C LEU A 95 0.93 19.85 -28.27
N PRO A 96 1.07 19.50 -26.97
CA PRO A 96 2.27 18.84 -26.45
C PRO A 96 2.45 17.47 -27.09
N ASP A 97 3.72 17.02 -27.15
CA ASP A 97 4.04 15.66 -27.64
C ASP A 97 3.66 14.62 -26.59
N ILE A 98 2.45 14.10 -26.72
CA ILE A 98 1.89 13.07 -25.83
C ILE A 98 2.76 11.81 -25.75
N ILE A 99 3.39 11.43 -26.88
CA ILE A 99 4.16 10.19 -26.92
C ILE A 99 5.45 10.37 -26.13
N THR A 100 6.19 11.44 -26.37
CA THR A 100 7.42 11.73 -25.62
C THR A 100 7.15 11.93 -24.15
N TYR A 101 6.07 12.62 -23.78
CA TYR A 101 5.69 12.78 -22.37
C TYR A 101 5.45 11.43 -21.71
N LEU A 102 4.59 10.57 -22.27
CA LEU A 102 4.28 9.27 -21.69
C LEU A 102 5.48 8.33 -21.69
N GLN A 103 6.39 8.39 -22.66
CA GLN A 103 7.64 7.62 -22.62
C GLN A 103 8.50 7.99 -21.41
N ASN A 104 8.69 9.28 -21.17
CA ASN A 104 9.48 9.76 -20.04
C ASN A 104 8.86 9.37 -18.69
N GLU A 105 7.53 9.43 -18.60
CA GLU A 105 6.81 9.13 -17.36
C GLU A 105 6.69 7.64 -17.06
N THR A 106 6.60 6.79 -18.08
CA THR A 106 6.28 5.36 -17.91
C THR A 106 7.43 4.41 -18.24
N ASN A 107 8.47 4.88 -18.94
CA ASN A 107 9.54 4.07 -19.51
C ASN A 107 9.06 3.00 -20.51
N LEU A 108 7.84 3.10 -21.02
CA LEU A 108 7.34 2.22 -22.08
C LEU A 108 7.92 2.60 -23.42
N THR A 109 8.01 1.63 -24.33
CA THR A 109 8.47 1.90 -25.69
C THR A 109 7.46 2.77 -26.46
N ARG A 110 7.95 3.57 -27.42
CA ARG A 110 7.09 4.35 -28.32
C ARG A 110 5.99 3.50 -28.96
N LYS A 111 6.33 2.27 -29.39
CA LYS A 111 5.39 1.33 -29.99
C LYS A 111 4.26 0.95 -29.03
N SER A 112 4.59 0.67 -27.77
CA SER A 112 3.61 0.34 -26.74
C SER A 112 2.66 1.50 -26.48
N ILE A 113 3.19 2.73 -26.34
CA ILE A 113 2.39 3.92 -26.09
C ILE A 113 1.46 4.22 -27.28
N VAL A 114 1.97 4.18 -28.50
CA VAL A 114 1.13 4.35 -29.69
C VAL A 114 0.00 3.30 -29.71
N ASN A 115 0.31 2.05 -29.44
CA ASN A 115 -0.69 0.99 -29.39
C ASN A 115 -1.77 1.24 -28.31
N ILE A 116 -1.35 1.64 -27.10
CA ILE A 116 -2.28 1.99 -26.01
C ILE A 116 -3.20 3.14 -26.44
N LEU A 117 -2.64 4.25 -26.91
CA LEU A 117 -3.41 5.45 -27.25
C LEU A 117 -4.36 5.26 -28.44
N THR A 118 -3.92 4.54 -29.47
CA THR A 118 -4.72 4.34 -30.69
C THR A 118 -5.87 3.34 -30.48
N ASN A 119 -5.76 2.43 -29.53
CA ASN A 119 -6.80 1.46 -29.21
C ASN A 119 -7.68 1.89 -28.02
N SER A 120 -7.30 2.95 -27.29
CA SER A 120 -8.13 3.57 -26.26
C SER A 120 -9.18 4.50 -26.90
N LYS A 121 -10.39 4.54 -26.30
CA LYS A 121 -11.47 5.45 -26.70
C LYS A 121 -11.29 6.88 -26.17
N THR A 122 -10.25 7.12 -25.38
CA THR A 122 -10.09 8.38 -24.65
C THR A 122 -9.26 9.43 -25.37
N LEU A 123 -8.56 9.07 -26.47
CA LEU A 123 -7.63 9.95 -27.15
C LEU A 123 -8.24 11.31 -27.61
N ASP A 124 -9.52 11.32 -27.99
CA ASP A 124 -10.20 12.56 -28.36
C ASP A 124 -10.34 13.55 -27.19
N SER A 125 -10.34 13.03 -25.95
CA SER A 125 -10.35 13.86 -24.74
C SER A 125 -9.04 14.64 -24.53
N PHE A 126 -7.94 14.22 -25.16
CA PHE A 126 -6.68 14.94 -25.14
C PHE A 126 -6.80 16.39 -25.66
N LYS A 127 -7.68 16.62 -26.66
CA LYS A 127 -7.90 17.96 -27.21
C LYS A 127 -8.68 18.88 -26.29
N LYS A 128 -9.43 18.34 -25.32
CA LYS A 128 -10.26 19.13 -24.39
C LYS A 128 -9.40 19.81 -23.32
N ASN A 129 -8.49 19.09 -22.72
CA ASN A 129 -7.49 19.59 -21.78
C ASN A 129 -6.22 18.70 -21.86
N PRO A 130 -5.22 19.10 -22.70
CA PRO A 130 -4.04 18.29 -22.92
C PRO A 130 -3.25 17.99 -21.66
N GLN A 131 -3.08 18.96 -20.75
CA GLN A 131 -2.30 18.78 -19.54
C GLN A 131 -2.96 17.78 -18.59
N SER A 132 -4.24 17.95 -18.30
CA SER A 132 -4.99 17.05 -17.44
C SER A 132 -5.04 15.62 -18.00
N TYR A 133 -5.17 15.49 -19.33
CA TYR A 133 -5.12 14.18 -20.00
C TYR A 133 -3.77 13.50 -19.81
N LEU A 134 -2.66 14.22 -20.02
CA LEU A 134 -1.31 13.69 -19.88
C LEU A 134 -1.04 13.18 -18.48
N GLU A 135 -1.41 13.94 -17.45
CA GLU A 135 -1.22 13.58 -16.05
C GLU A 135 -2.05 12.36 -15.67
N GLN A 136 -3.35 12.33 -16.02
CA GLN A 136 -4.21 11.20 -15.76
C GLN A 136 -3.76 9.94 -16.49
N ALA A 137 -3.44 10.04 -17.78
CA ALA A 137 -2.96 8.92 -18.58
C ALA A 137 -1.66 8.33 -18.03
N ALA A 138 -0.69 9.18 -17.67
CA ALA A 138 0.56 8.73 -17.07
C ALA A 138 0.32 7.99 -15.75
N ASN A 139 -0.53 8.52 -14.87
CA ASN A 139 -0.84 7.91 -13.58
C ASN A 139 -1.55 6.57 -13.75
N ILE A 140 -2.53 6.47 -14.65
CA ILE A 140 -3.27 5.23 -14.93
C ILE A 140 -2.33 4.16 -15.51
N ILE A 141 -1.50 4.52 -16.50
CA ILE A 141 -0.54 3.57 -17.08
C ILE A 141 0.47 3.09 -16.03
N LYS A 142 1.03 4.00 -15.21
CA LYS A 142 1.93 3.62 -14.11
C LYS A 142 1.26 2.69 -13.10
N GLY A 143 0.01 2.96 -12.73
CA GLY A 143 -0.80 2.12 -11.84
C GLY A 143 -1.01 0.72 -12.44
N SER A 144 -1.42 0.64 -13.72
CA SER A 144 -1.59 -0.61 -14.45
C SER A 144 -0.30 -1.43 -14.53
N MET A 145 0.85 -0.78 -14.78
CA MET A 145 2.16 -1.44 -14.78
C MET A 145 2.50 -2.05 -13.44
N LYS A 146 2.29 -1.32 -12.34
CA LYS A 146 2.57 -1.81 -10.98
C LYS A 146 1.69 -3.01 -10.64
N ALA A 147 0.39 -2.92 -10.88
CA ALA A 147 -0.56 -4.02 -10.66
C ALA A 147 -0.18 -5.24 -11.49
N PHE A 148 0.12 -5.05 -12.78
CA PHE A 148 0.53 -6.12 -13.68
C PHE A 148 1.81 -6.84 -13.24
N ILE A 149 2.82 -6.09 -12.75
CA ILE A 149 4.06 -6.65 -12.20
C ILE A 149 3.75 -7.53 -10.99
N VAL A 150 2.91 -7.02 -10.07
CA VAL A 150 2.51 -7.77 -8.87
C VAL A 150 1.71 -9.02 -9.21
N ASP A 151 0.78 -8.95 -10.17
CA ASP A 151 0.02 -10.12 -10.62
C ASP A 151 0.92 -11.21 -11.24
N GLY A 152 1.93 -10.81 -11.98
CA GLY A 152 2.89 -11.72 -12.63
C GLY A 152 4.01 -12.22 -11.72
N ILE A 153 4.10 -11.76 -10.46
CA ILE A 153 5.18 -12.13 -9.55
C ILE A 153 5.02 -13.56 -9.05
N LYS A 154 6.14 -14.29 -9.01
CA LYS A 154 6.26 -15.59 -8.35
C LYS A 154 7.42 -15.57 -7.40
N TYR A 155 7.17 -15.99 -6.16
CA TYR A 155 8.21 -16.14 -5.16
C TYR A 155 8.73 -17.58 -5.12
N GLU A 156 10.02 -17.70 -4.85
CA GLU A 156 10.68 -18.98 -4.64
C GLU A 156 11.60 -18.86 -3.42
N LYS A 157 11.61 -19.88 -2.55
CA LYS A 157 12.49 -19.95 -1.39
C LYS A 157 13.95 -19.99 -1.83
N ILE A 158 14.81 -19.19 -1.19
CA ILE A 158 16.24 -19.17 -1.47
C ILE A 158 16.93 -20.30 -0.69
N GLY A 159 16.73 -21.54 -1.11
CA GLY A 159 17.30 -22.70 -0.42
C GLY A 159 16.94 -22.75 1.08
N ASP A 160 17.67 -23.53 1.85
CA ASP A 160 17.45 -23.67 3.30
C ASP A 160 18.42 -22.86 4.16
N VAL A 161 19.35 -22.13 3.55
CA VAL A 161 20.41 -21.39 4.24
C VAL A 161 20.14 -19.89 4.37
N GLU A 162 19.26 -19.34 3.56
CA GLU A 162 18.90 -17.93 3.57
C GLU A 162 17.64 -17.70 4.42
N TYR A 163 17.83 -17.26 5.66
CA TYR A 163 16.74 -17.03 6.60
C TYR A 163 17.05 -15.93 7.61
N TYR A 164 16.04 -15.44 8.30
CA TYR A 164 16.15 -14.56 9.46
C TYR A 164 16.39 -15.40 10.72
N SER A 165 17.56 -15.24 11.34
CA SER A 165 17.87 -15.99 12.56
C SER A 165 16.98 -15.56 13.73
N GLN A 166 16.49 -16.53 14.51
CA GLN A 166 15.75 -16.26 15.74
C GLN A 166 16.59 -15.44 16.76
N GLU A 167 17.92 -15.56 16.73
CA GLU A 167 18.83 -14.80 17.59
C GLU A 167 18.70 -13.27 17.40
N LEU A 168 18.17 -12.79 16.26
CA LEU A 168 17.93 -11.36 16.04
C LEU A 168 16.96 -10.75 17.07
N PHE A 169 16.05 -11.54 17.65
CA PHE A 169 15.17 -11.08 18.73
C PHE A 169 15.94 -10.71 19.99
N LYS A 170 17.06 -11.37 20.28
CA LYS A 170 17.90 -11.07 21.44
C LYS A 170 18.65 -9.74 21.32
N ASN A 171 18.96 -9.34 20.08
CA ASN A 171 19.76 -8.15 19.80
C ASN A 171 18.93 -6.88 19.67
N SER A 172 17.59 -6.98 19.73
CA SER A 172 16.70 -5.84 19.60
C SER A 172 16.49 -5.17 20.96
N GLU A 173 16.96 -3.93 21.10
CA GLU A 173 16.58 -3.09 22.23
C GLU A 173 15.29 -2.35 21.90
N ILE A 174 14.20 -2.77 22.56
CA ILE A 174 12.87 -2.23 22.32
C ILE A 174 12.45 -1.42 23.55
N PHE A 175 11.90 -0.25 23.29
CA PHE A 175 11.39 0.64 24.34
C PHE A 175 9.98 1.10 23.98
N GLY A 176 9.08 1.03 24.92
CA GLY A 176 7.75 1.56 24.81
C GLY A 176 7.49 2.69 25.82
N TYR A 177 6.33 3.29 25.74
CA TYR A 177 5.86 4.35 26.63
C TYR A 177 4.68 3.86 27.45
N LEU A 178 4.72 4.09 28.77
CA LEU A 178 3.63 3.72 29.69
C LEU A 178 2.41 4.65 29.55
N LYS A 179 2.65 5.90 29.14
CA LYS A 179 1.61 6.89 28.84
C LYS A 179 2.05 7.77 27.68
N ASP A 180 1.12 8.07 26.79
CA ASP A 180 1.27 9.10 25.78
C ASP A 180 0.53 10.36 26.24
N GLU A 181 1.15 11.54 26.08
CA GLU A 181 0.54 12.83 26.47
C GLU A 181 -0.78 13.10 25.75
N MET A 182 -1.00 12.53 24.56
CA MET A 182 -2.22 12.74 23.76
C MET A 182 -3.33 11.70 24.01
N SER A 183 -3.01 10.46 24.39
CA SER A 183 -3.99 9.36 24.44
C SER A 183 -4.34 8.87 25.84
N LYS A 184 -3.65 9.34 26.89
CA LYS A 184 -3.73 8.80 28.27
C LYS A 184 -3.43 7.31 28.42
N GLN A 185 -3.16 6.60 27.33
CA GLN A 185 -2.75 5.20 27.28
C GLN A 185 -1.33 5.11 26.71
N GLY A 186 -0.52 4.18 27.23
CA GLY A 186 0.79 3.91 26.65
C GLY A 186 0.67 3.18 25.31
N ASN A 187 1.76 3.14 24.55
CA ASN A 187 1.84 2.39 23.30
C ASN A 187 2.29 0.93 23.50
N MET A 188 2.05 0.35 24.67
CA MET A 188 2.48 -1.00 25.00
C MET A 188 1.31 -1.86 25.45
N VAL A 189 1.34 -3.13 25.06
CA VAL A 189 0.46 -4.17 25.58
C VAL A 189 1.35 -5.24 26.23
N GLU A 190 1.08 -5.55 27.50
CA GLU A 190 1.76 -6.66 28.21
C GLU A 190 1.28 -8.00 27.63
N THR A 191 2.22 -8.91 27.45
CA THR A 191 1.96 -10.18 26.75
C THR A 191 2.63 -11.35 27.45
N GLY A 192 1.95 -12.49 27.46
CA GLY A 192 2.46 -13.76 27.96
C GLY A 192 2.80 -14.76 26.86
N LYS A 193 2.29 -14.56 25.63
CA LYS A 193 2.41 -15.49 24.50
C LYS A 193 3.36 -15.02 23.42
N THR A 194 4.14 -13.96 23.66
CA THR A 194 5.11 -13.42 22.69
C THR A 194 6.57 -13.58 23.19
N PRO A 195 7.57 -13.51 22.30
CA PRO A 195 8.97 -13.58 22.69
C PRO A 195 9.45 -12.36 23.49
N TYR A 196 8.58 -11.38 23.70
CA TYR A 196 8.85 -10.19 24.52
C TYR A 196 7.79 -10.05 25.63
N SER A 197 8.16 -9.41 26.73
CA SER A 197 7.23 -9.14 27.85
C SER A 197 6.10 -8.17 27.51
N SER A 198 6.27 -7.43 26.44
CA SER A 198 5.29 -6.48 25.91
C SER A 198 5.54 -6.26 24.43
N ILE A 199 4.53 -5.80 23.72
CA ILE A 199 4.63 -5.38 22.32
C ILE A 199 4.31 -3.90 22.18
N ILE A 200 4.91 -3.26 21.18
CA ILE A 200 4.60 -1.86 20.82
C ILE A 200 3.45 -1.86 19.83
N ILE A 201 2.50 -0.99 20.08
CA ILE A 201 1.27 -0.83 19.31
C ILE A 201 1.30 0.53 18.63
N ASP A 202 1.02 0.53 17.33
CA ASP A 202 1.02 1.73 16.49
C ASP A 202 -0.41 2.23 16.19
N SER A 203 -1.43 1.40 16.50
CA SER A 203 -2.84 1.74 16.29
C SER A 203 -3.75 1.05 17.32
N GLU A 204 -4.97 1.57 17.49
CA GLU A 204 -5.97 0.94 18.37
C GLU A 204 -6.43 -0.42 17.83
N VAL A 205 -6.51 -0.58 16.50
CA VAL A 205 -6.82 -1.87 15.86
C VAL A 205 -5.79 -2.94 16.25
N GLU A 206 -4.50 -2.61 16.23
CA GLU A 206 -3.45 -3.53 16.68
C GLU A 206 -3.57 -3.86 18.17
N ARG A 207 -3.98 -2.89 19.00
CA ARG A 207 -4.18 -3.10 20.43
C ARG A 207 -5.29 -4.11 20.67
N GLU A 208 -6.47 -3.88 20.11
CA GLU A 208 -7.62 -4.78 20.23
C GLU A 208 -7.30 -6.18 19.71
N PHE A 209 -6.57 -6.26 18.61
CA PHE A 209 -6.13 -7.52 18.03
C PHE A 209 -5.16 -8.25 18.96
N ALA A 210 -4.13 -7.61 19.48
CA ALA A 210 -3.17 -8.21 20.41
C ALA A 210 -3.83 -8.70 21.71
N GLU A 211 -4.72 -7.88 22.29
CA GLU A 211 -5.50 -8.28 23.47
C GLU A 211 -6.43 -9.47 23.19
N GLY A 212 -6.99 -9.54 21.98
CA GLY A 212 -7.78 -10.67 21.53
C GLY A 212 -6.95 -11.95 21.46
N LEU A 213 -5.73 -11.88 20.91
CA LEU A 213 -4.80 -13.01 20.84
C LEU A 213 -4.38 -13.51 22.22
N GLU A 214 -4.11 -12.60 23.17
CA GLU A 214 -3.78 -12.98 24.55
C GLU A 214 -4.92 -13.75 25.24
N LYS A 215 -6.17 -13.32 25.03
CA LYS A 215 -7.37 -13.93 25.64
C LYS A 215 -7.78 -15.25 24.97
N ASN A 216 -7.36 -15.48 23.72
CA ASN A 216 -7.77 -16.67 22.95
C ASN A 216 -6.96 -17.91 23.39
N GLY A 217 -7.62 -18.92 23.97
CA GLY A 217 -7.00 -20.17 24.44
C GLY A 217 -6.32 -21.00 23.34
N ASN A 218 -6.83 -20.91 22.11
CA ASN A 218 -6.28 -21.64 20.96
C ASN A 218 -4.98 -21.02 20.42
N VAL A 219 -4.70 -19.74 20.67
CA VAL A 219 -3.44 -19.10 20.33
C VAL A 219 -2.36 -19.56 21.31
N LYS A 220 -1.33 -20.24 20.81
CA LYS A 220 -0.22 -20.77 21.59
C LYS A 220 0.89 -19.74 21.73
N VAL A 221 1.35 -19.21 20.63
CA VAL A 221 2.35 -18.13 20.55
C VAL A 221 2.05 -17.22 19.38
N TYR A 222 2.46 -15.98 19.49
CA TYR A 222 2.42 -15.03 18.38
C TYR A 222 3.55 -13.99 18.51
N THR A 223 3.83 -13.25 17.47
CA THR A 223 4.77 -12.14 17.51
C THR A 223 4.37 -11.05 16.53
N LYS A 224 4.48 -9.77 16.93
CA LYS A 224 4.56 -8.67 15.96
C LYS A 224 5.89 -8.82 15.22
N LEU A 225 5.86 -8.87 13.90
CA LEU A 225 7.05 -9.08 13.10
C LEU A 225 7.92 -7.82 13.15
N PRO A 226 9.20 -7.95 13.56
CA PRO A 226 10.06 -6.79 13.74
C PRO A 226 10.40 -6.10 12.42
N ASP A 227 10.77 -4.81 12.47
CA ASP A 227 11.12 -3.98 11.30
C ASP A 227 12.25 -4.54 10.43
N TRP A 228 13.10 -5.40 10.99
CA TRP A 228 14.14 -6.09 10.23
C TRP A 228 13.63 -7.28 9.42
N PHE A 229 12.41 -7.78 9.69
CA PHE A 229 11.77 -8.81 8.89
C PHE A 229 11.17 -8.16 7.64
N LYS A 230 11.86 -8.27 6.50
CA LYS A 230 11.53 -7.57 5.27
C LYS A 230 11.42 -8.50 4.08
N ILE A 231 10.28 -8.49 3.43
CA ILE A 231 10.02 -9.23 2.21
C ILE A 231 10.36 -8.32 1.02
N PRO A 232 11.27 -8.72 0.11
CA PRO A 232 11.56 -7.93 -1.08
C PRO A 232 10.38 -7.98 -2.05
N THR A 233 9.98 -6.81 -2.55
CA THR A 233 8.94 -6.68 -3.58
C THR A 233 9.41 -5.73 -4.68
N PRO A 234 8.81 -5.75 -5.88
CA PRO A 234 9.11 -4.77 -6.93
C PRO A 234 8.83 -3.32 -6.54
N LEU A 235 8.05 -3.13 -5.48
CA LEU A 235 7.64 -1.81 -4.96
C LEU A 235 8.40 -1.39 -3.69
N GLY A 236 9.51 -2.06 -3.40
CA GLY A 236 10.29 -1.89 -2.18
C GLY A 236 9.99 -2.99 -1.17
N TYR A 237 10.48 -2.83 0.07
CA TYR A 237 10.27 -3.83 1.09
C TYR A 237 8.86 -3.78 1.67
N TYR A 238 8.35 -4.96 2.04
CA TYR A 238 7.13 -5.16 2.79
C TYR A 238 7.45 -5.82 4.13
N ASN A 239 6.82 -5.37 5.21
CA ASN A 239 6.90 -5.95 6.54
C ASN A 239 5.47 -6.23 7.00
N PRO A 240 5.04 -7.49 7.08
CA PRO A 240 3.73 -7.85 7.62
C PRO A 240 3.69 -7.65 9.13
N ASP A 241 2.49 -7.51 9.71
CA ASP A 241 2.34 -7.15 11.12
C ASP A 241 2.60 -8.32 12.06
N TRP A 242 1.96 -9.47 11.85
CA TRP A 242 1.89 -10.55 12.83
C TRP A 242 2.21 -11.92 12.27
N ALA A 243 2.86 -12.76 13.07
CA ALA A 243 2.94 -14.20 12.88
C ALA A 243 2.32 -14.91 14.10
N ILE A 244 1.45 -15.90 13.86
CA ILE A 244 0.62 -16.53 14.89
C ILE A 244 0.61 -18.05 14.72
N LEU A 245 0.72 -18.78 15.84
CA LEU A 245 0.51 -20.22 15.93
C LEU A 245 -0.79 -20.49 16.68
N VAL A 246 -1.73 -21.14 16.01
CA VAL A 246 -2.99 -21.57 16.60
C VAL A 246 -3.02 -23.10 16.65
N LYS A 247 -3.52 -23.67 17.74
CA LYS A 247 -3.78 -25.10 17.86
C LYS A 247 -5.29 -25.31 17.97
N ASP A 248 -5.86 -26.12 17.08
CA ASP A 248 -7.26 -26.51 17.18
C ASP A 248 -7.43 -27.52 18.33
N GLU A 249 -8.18 -27.15 19.37
CA GLU A 249 -8.42 -28.01 20.53
C GLU A 249 -9.24 -29.26 20.20
N ASN A 250 -9.94 -29.27 19.06
CA ASN A 250 -10.76 -30.43 18.64
C ASN A 250 -9.95 -31.45 17.82
N LYS A 251 -8.71 -31.12 17.46
CA LYS A 251 -7.81 -31.96 16.69
C LYS A 251 -6.44 -31.99 17.39
N GLU A 252 -6.10 -33.08 18.03
CA GLU A 252 -4.95 -33.21 18.94
C GLU A 252 -3.59 -32.83 18.27
N GLU A 253 -3.48 -32.78 16.94
CA GLU A 253 -2.21 -32.59 16.22
C GLU A 253 -2.22 -31.46 15.16
N GLU A 254 -3.33 -30.78 14.91
CA GLU A 254 -3.37 -29.77 13.84
C GLU A 254 -2.96 -28.40 14.37
N LYS A 255 -1.75 -27.94 13.98
CA LYS A 255 -1.25 -26.59 14.22
C LYS A 255 -1.42 -25.78 12.95
N LEU A 256 -2.02 -24.60 13.08
CA LEU A 256 -2.19 -23.64 11.99
C LEU A 256 -1.23 -22.47 12.17
N TYR A 257 -0.54 -22.10 11.10
CA TYR A 257 0.42 -21.02 11.10
C TYR A 257 -0.10 -19.89 10.20
N PHE A 258 -0.24 -18.70 10.77
CA PHE A 258 -0.78 -17.56 10.06
C PHE A 258 0.17 -16.39 10.08
N VAL A 259 0.24 -15.69 8.96
CA VAL A 259 0.71 -14.30 8.92
C VAL A 259 -0.49 -13.41 8.70
N ILE A 260 -0.61 -12.37 9.49
CA ILE A 260 -1.78 -11.49 9.50
C ILE A 260 -1.33 -10.04 9.33
N GLU A 261 -2.08 -9.31 8.52
CA GLU A 261 -2.00 -7.87 8.36
C GLU A 261 -3.23 -7.25 9.03
N THR A 262 -3.02 -6.38 10.02
CA THR A 262 -4.09 -5.67 10.71
C THR A 262 -4.35 -4.32 10.05
N LYS A 263 -5.60 -4.04 9.68
CA LYS A 263 -5.97 -2.78 9.03
C LYS A 263 -7.21 -2.17 9.65
N GLY A 264 -7.24 -0.86 9.76
CA GLY A 264 -8.44 -0.13 10.17
C GLY A 264 -9.57 -0.18 9.14
N SER A 265 -9.35 -0.77 7.96
CA SER A 265 -10.37 -1.03 6.94
C SER A 265 -9.89 -2.10 5.96
N THR A 266 -10.75 -3.07 5.63
CA THR A 266 -10.55 -4.01 4.50
C THR A 266 -10.91 -3.39 3.16
N ASP A 267 -11.51 -2.21 3.14
CA ASP A 267 -11.88 -1.50 1.92
C ASP A 267 -10.60 -1.06 1.18
N LYS A 268 -10.31 -1.73 0.06
CA LYS A 268 -9.13 -1.46 -0.78
C LYS A 268 -9.09 -0.02 -1.29
N ASP A 269 -10.25 0.61 -1.47
CA ASP A 269 -10.34 2.00 -1.96
C ASP A 269 -9.88 3.03 -0.91
N LYS A 270 -9.83 2.65 0.37
CA LYS A 270 -9.33 3.49 1.47
C LYS A 270 -7.84 3.32 1.75
N ARG A 271 -7.21 2.31 1.18
CA ARG A 271 -5.77 2.07 1.30
C ARG A 271 -5.03 2.76 0.16
N ARG A 272 -3.75 3.06 0.38
CA ARG A 272 -2.89 3.51 -0.72
C ARG A 272 -2.65 2.35 -1.68
N ASP A 273 -2.81 2.59 -2.99
CA ASP A 273 -2.63 1.55 -4.04
C ASP A 273 -1.33 0.75 -3.89
N VAL A 274 -0.23 1.43 -3.59
CA VAL A 274 1.09 0.79 -3.40
C VAL A 274 1.11 -0.13 -2.18
N GLU A 275 0.38 0.20 -1.11
CA GLU A 275 0.30 -0.63 0.09
C GLU A 275 -0.48 -1.92 -0.19
N ASN A 276 -1.61 -1.84 -0.87
CA ASN A 276 -2.36 -3.02 -1.32
C ASN A 276 -1.49 -3.96 -2.17
N LEU A 277 -0.74 -3.40 -3.12
CA LEU A 277 0.14 -4.18 -3.98
C LEU A 277 1.30 -4.86 -3.21
N LYS A 278 1.82 -4.23 -2.17
CA LYS A 278 2.81 -4.85 -1.28
C LYS A 278 2.22 -5.99 -0.45
N ILE A 279 1.00 -5.82 0.06
CA ILE A 279 0.24 -6.88 0.75
C ILE A 279 0.03 -8.09 -0.17
N ASP A 280 -0.36 -7.86 -1.44
CA ASP A 280 -0.51 -8.93 -2.43
C ASP A 280 0.81 -9.66 -2.72
N CYS A 281 1.94 -8.93 -2.72
CA CYS A 281 3.27 -9.56 -2.76
C CYS A 281 3.53 -10.42 -1.51
N GLY A 282 3.17 -9.92 -0.32
CA GLY A 282 3.29 -10.66 0.94
C GLY A 282 2.51 -11.97 0.93
N LYS A 283 1.26 -11.95 0.43
CA LYS A 283 0.43 -13.16 0.26
C LYS A 283 1.14 -14.21 -0.58
N LYS A 284 1.66 -13.82 -1.74
CA LYS A 284 2.38 -14.72 -2.64
C LYS A 284 3.72 -15.22 -2.06
N HIS A 285 4.39 -14.42 -1.25
CA HIS A 285 5.59 -14.84 -0.54
C HIS A 285 5.27 -15.97 0.45
N PHE A 286 4.24 -15.80 1.29
CA PHE A 286 3.86 -16.80 2.28
C PHE A 286 3.22 -18.04 1.65
N GLU A 287 2.49 -17.90 0.54
CA GLU A 287 2.04 -19.02 -0.28
C GLU A 287 3.21 -19.90 -0.73
N ALA A 288 4.32 -19.30 -1.19
CA ALA A 288 5.53 -20.02 -1.57
C ALA A 288 6.22 -20.73 -0.39
N LEU A 289 6.01 -20.26 0.84
CA LEU A 289 6.47 -20.89 2.09
C LEU A 289 5.45 -21.85 2.70
N GLN A 290 4.27 -22.03 2.09
CA GLN A 290 3.17 -22.84 2.60
C GLN A 290 2.70 -22.37 4.00
N VAL A 291 2.61 -21.06 4.18
CA VAL A 291 2.08 -20.39 5.38
C VAL A 291 0.83 -19.62 4.99
N ASP A 292 -0.24 -19.80 5.75
CA ASP A 292 -1.49 -19.09 5.53
C ASP A 292 -1.32 -17.59 5.78
N TYR A 293 -1.97 -16.78 4.98
CA TYR A 293 -1.96 -15.33 5.08
C TYR A 293 -3.40 -14.80 5.11
N ALA A 294 -3.69 -13.89 6.02
CA ALA A 294 -4.99 -13.27 6.14
C ALA A 294 -4.89 -11.74 6.37
N ASP A 295 -5.87 -11.00 5.86
CA ASP A 295 -6.13 -9.62 6.26
C ASP A 295 -7.15 -9.65 7.41
N CYS A 296 -6.89 -8.92 8.49
CA CYS A 296 -7.79 -8.76 9.63
C CYS A 296 -8.15 -7.28 9.84
N VAL A 297 -9.40 -7.02 10.18
CA VAL A 297 -9.93 -5.69 10.56
C VAL A 297 -10.27 -5.67 12.03
#